data_2a88123168d23a9e21fbb98debc909da
#
_entry.id   2a88123168d23a9e21fbb98debc909da
#
_cell.length_a   1.000
_cell.length_b   1.000
_cell.length_c   1.000
_cell.angle_alpha   90.00
_cell.angle_beta   90.00
_cell.angle_gamma   90.00
#
_symmetry.space_group_name_H-M   'P 1'
#
loop_
_entity.id
_entity.type
_entity.pdbx_description
1 polymer ?
#
loop_
_entity_poly.entity_id
_entity_poly.type
_entity_poly.pdbx_seq_one_letter_code
_entity_poly.pdbx_strand_id
1 'polypeptide(L)'
;MISEIIPHAVYDSENDLYSLHLKVKMEDNFSVRMGGSVSTTSSNQIYLGLGYQDLNYYSKEITLDGQIGKVYNNAQLMAKIDLPTRIPTSYRLIASLSTFDYYKKDKLFSKNDKPSFNSKDERFVKLMVALPFLANKRAEISIGYGKLQDNYFQSSVINFDKDRSDRSTYNLLGGAIGFYGSTLNARQYATKGYFEKLVAQVFSGKEKFVPGNATETCVTTKERHSWLQISYMKYAYHTMSPNFTLGWMAEMLYSSKNFSENYTATMLQAADFSPTPHSKLMYNEAFRANQFLA
;
A
#
# COMPACT_ATOMS: atom_id res chain seq x y z
N MET A 1 -7.03 0.02 22.44
CA MET A 1 -7.09 -1.46 22.28
C MET A 1 -7.48 -2.10 23.60
N ILE A 2 -7.92 -3.37 23.56
CA ILE A 2 -8.06 -4.16 24.78
C ILE A 2 -6.65 -4.58 25.21
N SER A 3 -6.20 -4.16 26.39
CA SER A 3 -4.86 -4.52 26.90
C SER A 3 -4.87 -5.86 27.60
N GLU A 4 -5.97 -6.20 28.26
CA GLU A 4 -6.06 -7.40 29.05
C GLU A 4 -7.51 -7.88 29.15
N ILE A 5 -7.72 -9.18 29.08
CA ILE A 5 -9.01 -9.82 29.36
C ILE A 5 -8.77 -10.82 30.48
N ILE A 6 -9.38 -10.59 31.64
CA ILE A 6 -9.30 -11.48 32.78
C ILE A 6 -10.62 -12.24 32.87
N PRO A 7 -10.64 -13.54 32.52
CA PRO A 7 -11.81 -14.37 32.69
C PRO A 7 -11.99 -14.74 34.17
N HIS A 8 -13.19 -14.64 34.68
CA HIS A 8 -13.58 -15.06 36.01
C HIS A 8 -14.85 -15.89 35.95
N ALA A 9 -14.74 -17.15 36.32
CA ALA A 9 -15.88 -18.04 36.39
C ALA A 9 -16.54 -17.95 37.77
N VAL A 10 -17.83 -17.63 37.80
CA VAL A 10 -18.65 -17.59 39.03
C VAL A 10 -19.70 -18.68 38.95
N TYR A 11 -19.70 -19.53 39.96
CA TYR A 11 -20.70 -20.57 40.06
C TYR A 11 -22.05 -19.99 40.51
N ASP A 12 -23.08 -20.27 39.73
CA ASP A 12 -24.46 -19.95 40.05
C ASP A 12 -25.16 -21.21 40.65
N SER A 13 -25.40 -21.15 41.92
CA SER A 13 -25.96 -22.30 42.65
C SER A 13 -27.47 -22.52 42.38
N GLU A 14 -28.18 -21.51 41.81
CA GLU A 14 -29.61 -21.65 41.50
C GLU A 14 -29.84 -22.40 40.18
N ASN A 15 -28.92 -22.24 39.24
CA ASN A 15 -29.04 -22.85 37.91
C ASN A 15 -28.03 -23.99 37.66
N ASP A 16 -27.17 -24.31 38.64
CA ASP A 16 -26.12 -25.33 38.57
C ASP A 16 -25.18 -25.10 37.35
N LEU A 17 -24.88 -23.83 37.07
CA LEU A 17 -24.06 -23.41 35.92
C LEU A 17 -22.95 -22.46 36.34
N TYR A 18 -21.89 -22.39 35.53
CA TYR A 18 -20.87 -21.36 35.67
C TYR A 18 -21.15 -20.19 34.74
N SER A 19 -21.22 -19.00 35.31
CA SER A 19 -21.25 -17.74 34.55
C SER A 19 -19.83 -17.25 34.32
N LEU A 20 -19.47 -16.97 33.08
CA LEU A 20 -18.18 -16.43 32.73
C LEU A 20 -18.22 -14.90 32.69
N HIS A 21 -17.60 -14.27 33.67
CA HIS A 21 -17.43 -12.82 33.72
C HIS A 21 -16.09 -12.44 33.09
N LEU A 22 -16.11 -11.57 32.09
CA LEU A 22 -14.90 -11.06 31.45
C LEU A 22 -14.62 -9.64 31.94
N LYS A 23 -13.55 -9.45 32.71
CA LYS A 23 -13.07 -8.12 33.07
C LYS A 23 -12.12 -7.65 31.97
N VAL A 24 -12.56 -6.64 31.25
CA VAL A 24 -11.80 -6.06 30.12
C VAL A 24 -11.11 -4.78 30.58
N LYS A 25 -9.79 -4.71 30.42
CA LYS A 25 -9.00 -3.49 30.64
C LYS A 25 -8.72 -2.86 29.28
N MET A 26 -9.12 -1.62 29.14
CA MET A 26 -8.89 -0.82 27.94
C MET A 26 -7.57 -0.07 28.06
N GLU A 27 -6.84 0.05 26.96
CA GLU A 27 -5.72 0.99 26.83
C GLU A 27 -6.27 2.40 26.63
N ASP A 28 -5.40 3.41 26.81
CA ASP A 28 -5.74 4.79 26.51
C ASP A 28 -6.20 4.93 25.05
N ASN A 29 -7.17 5.80 24.85
CA ASN A 29 -7.75 6.03 23.52
C ASN A 29 -6.76 6.67 22.55
N PHE A 30 -5.69 7.28 23.07
CA PHE A 30 -4.70 7.99 22.29
C PHE A 30 -3.36 7.23 22.24
N SER A 31 -2.78 7.12 21.06
CA SER A 31 -1.49 6.45 20.86
C SER A 31 -0.55 7.30 20.02
N VAL A 32 0.71 7.33 20.41
CA VAL A 32 1.80 7.94 19.63
C VAL A 32 2.78 6.86 19.24
N ARG A 33 3.12 6.80 17.98
CA ARG A 33 4.08 5.84 17.43
C ARG A 33 5.23 6.60 16.81
N MET A 34 6.44 6.28 17.19
CA MET A 34 7.66 6.86 16.62
C MET A 34 8.59 5.76 16.15
N GLY A 35 9.30 6.01 15.07
CA GLY A 35 10.27 5.07 14.55
C GLY A 35 11.17 5.72 13.51
N GLY A 36 12.18 5.01 13.09
CA GLY A 36 13.07 5.49 12.05
C GLY A 36 14.14 4.48 11.71
N SER A 37 14.80 4.69 10.60
CA SER A 37 15.98 3.96 10.20
C SER A 37 17.07 4.93 9.76
N VAL A 38 18.27 4.72 10.25
CA VAL A 38 19.48 5.45 9.82
C VAL A 38 20.42 4.47 9.18
N SER A 39 20.86 4.79 7.99
CA SER A 39 21.74 3.95 7.19
C SER A 39 22.80 4.84 6.51
N THR A 40 23.92 4.24 6.13
CA THR A 40 24.94 4.87 5.29
C THR A 40 24.46 5.10 3.85
N THR A 41 23.31 4.52 3.49
CA THR A 41 22.63 4.75 2.21
C THR A 41 21.67 5.92 2.28
N SER A 42 21.11 6.36 1.15
CA SER A 42 20.14 7.46 1.08
C SER A 42 18.74 7.11 1.61
N SER A 43 18.55 5.93 2.22
CA SER A 43 17.27 5.42 2.71
C SER A 43 16.92 5.80 4.16
N ASN A 44 17.52 6.87 4.69
CA ASN A 44 17.23 7.37 6.03
C ASN A 44 15.79 7.89 6.10
N GLN A 45 15.08 7.48 7.16
CA GLN A 45 13.66 7.81 7.32
C GLN A 45 13.32 8.03 8.79
N ILE A 46 12.40 8.95 9.04
CA ILE A 46 11.77 9.19 10.34
C ILE A 46 10.27 8.99 10.17
N TYR A 47 9.65 8.28 11.08
CA TYR A 47 8.22 8.01 11.12
C TYR A 47 7.62 8.56 12.41
N LEU A 48 6.47 9.20 12.28
CA LEU A 48 5.61 9.65 13.37
C LEU A 48 4.16 9.25 13.04
N GLY A 49 3.51 8.56 13.98
CA GLY A 49 2.10 8.19 13.88
C GLY A 49 1.34 8.64 15.11
N LEU A 50 0.17 9.22 14.88
CA LEU A 50 -0.80 9.57 15.90
C LEU A 50 -2.04 8.72 15.69
N GLY A 51 -2.59 8.13 16.74
CA GLY A 51 -3.77 7.30 16.68
C GLY A 51 -4.75 7.67 17.79
N TYR A 52 -6.02 7.73 17.43
CA TYR A 52 -7.14 7.83 18.36
C TYR A 52 -8.09 6.67 18.10
N GLN A 53 -8.44 5.92 19.15
CA GLN A 53 -9.37 4.80 19.08
C GLN A 53 -10.40 4.90 20.20
N ASP A 54 -11.67 4.81 19.84
CA ASP A 54 -12.80 4.75 20.77
C ASP A 54 -13.58 3.45 20.55
N LEU A 55 -13.67 2.64 21.59
CA LEU A 55 -14.38 1.37 21.62
C LEU A 55 -15.63 1.52 22.49
N ASN A 56 -16.64 2.12 21.93
CA ASN A 56 -17.96 2.22 22.55
C ASN A 56 -18.95 1.25 21.87
N TYR A 57 -20.18 1.67 21.66
CA TYR A 57 -21.17 0.90 20.89
C TYR A 57 -20.68 0.58 19.45
N TYR A 58 -19.90 1.48 18.85
CA TYR A 58 -19.13 1.23 17.62
C TYR A 58 -17.65 1.54 17.86
N SER A 59 -16.79 0.79 17.15
CA SER A 59 -15.37 1.10 17.13
C SER A 59 -15.10 2.24 16.15
N LYS A 60 -14.44 3.27 16.63
CA LYS A 60 -13.93 4.39 15.82
C LYS A 60 -12.42 4.42 15.93
N GLU A 61 -11.76 4.56 14.81
CA GLU A 61 -10.29 4.66 14.74
C GLU A 61 -9.92 5.78 13.77
N ILE A 62 -9.07 6.69 14.22
CA ILE A 62 -8.49 7.73 13.38
C ILE A 62 -6.99 7.64 13.54
N THR A 63 -6.25 7.50 12.45
CA THR A 63 -4.79 7.51 12.46
C THR A 63 -4.26 8.56 11.49
N LEU A 64 -3.22 9.27 11.94
CA LEU A 64 -2.43 10.18 11.14
C LEU A 64 -0.99 9.68 11.15
N ASP A 65 -0.50 9.25 10.02
CA ASP A 65 0.84 8.70 9.87
C ASP A 65 1.65 9.62 8.96
N GLY A 66 2.83 10.00 9.41
CA GLY A 66 3.80 10.80 8.66
C GLY A 66 5.14 10.09 8.57
N GLN A 67 5.75 10.12 7.40
CA GLN A 67 7.07 9.58 7.15
C GLN A 67 7.87 10.58 6.33
N ILE A 68 9.05 10.93 6.80
CA ILE A 68 9.96 11.88 6.16
C ILE A 68 11.30 11.19 5.94
N GLY A 69 11.77 11.23 4.71
CA GLY A 69 13.05 10.66 4.32
C GLY A 69 13.63 11.33 3.08
N LYS A 70 14.86 11.01 2.75
CA LYS A 70 15.50 11.58 1.55
C LYS A 70 14.86 11.09 0.25
N VAL A 71 14.41 9.83 0.23
CA VAL A 71 13.88 9.17 -0.97
C VAL A 71 12.36 9.11 -0.95
N TYR A 72 11.75 8.98 0.22
CA TYR A 72 10.31 8.78 0.36
C TYR A 72 9.74 9.64 1.49
N ASN A 73 8.73 10.42 1.14
CA ASN A 73 7.93 11.18 2.08
C ASN A 73 6.48 10.76 1.93
N ASN A 74 5.79 10.60 3.05
CA ASN A 74 4.38 10.22 3.06
C ASN A 74 3.64 10.89 4.21
N ALA A 75 2.40 11.27 3.96
CA ALA A 75 1.43 11.63 4.99
C ALA A 75 0.12 10.91 4.68
N GLN A 76 -0.43 10.18 5.64
CA GLN A 76 -1.65 9.42 5.48
C GLN A 76 -2.60 9.67 6.65
N LEU A 77 -3.83 10.02 6.33
CA LEU A 77 -4.95 10.06 7.26
C LEU A 77 -5.86 8.87 6.98
N MET A 78 -6.18 8.10 8.00
CA MET A 78 -7.18 7.04 7.94
C MET A 78 -8.23 7.27 9.02
N ALA A 79 -9.49 7.21 8.62
CA ALA A 79 -10.63 7.17 9.53
C ALA A 79 -11.40 5.87 9.27
N LYS A 80 -11.68 5.11 10.33
CA LYS A 80 -12.37 3.83 10.27
C LYS A 80 -13.49 3.79 11.31
N ILE A 81 -14.65 3.23 10.91
CA ILE A 81 -15.78 2.99 11.79
C ILE A 81 -16.24 1.55 11.57
N ASP A 82 -16.27 0.76 12.63
CA ASP A 82 -16.82 -0.59 12.63
C ASP A 82 -18.20 -0.59 13.30
N LEU A 83 -19.23 -0.99 12.55
CA LEU A 83 -20.61 -1.05 13.00
C LEU A 83 -20.97 -2.49 13.38
N PRO A 84 -21.42 -2.76 14.61
CA PRO A 84 -21.88 -4.07 15.06
C PRO A 84 -23.33 -4.33 14.61
N THR A 85 -23.59 -4.21 13.33
CA THR A 85 -24.87 -4.53 12.71
C THR A 85 -25.03 -6.05 12.57
N ARG A 86 -26.22 -6.54 12.16
CA ARG A 86 -26.47 -7.97 11.92
C ARG A 86 -25.40 -8.59 10.99
N ILE A 87 -24.93 -7.83 10.01
CA ILE A 87 -23.75 -8.13 9.21
C ILE A 87 -22.69 -7.09 9.61
N PRO A 88 -21.66 -7.44 10.40
CA PRO A 88 -20.66 -6.48 10.83
C PRO A 88 -20.05 -5.75 9.64
N THR A 89 -20.13 -4.44 9.62
CA THR A 89 -19.71 -3.62 8.47
C THR A 89 -18.64 -2.63 8.92
N SER A 90 -17.55 -2.54 8.15
CA SER A 90 -16.47 -1.59 8.39
C SER A 90 -16.41 -0.56 7.27
N TYR A 91 -16.46 0.71 7.63
CA TYR A 91 -16.23 1.83 6.71
C TYR A 91 -14.85 2.41 6.95
N ARG A 92 -14.12 2.68 5.89
CA ARG A 92 -12.77 3.25 5.98
C ARG A 92 -12.57 4.33 4.93
N LEU A 93 -12.16 5.52 5.37
CA LEU A 93 -11.71 6.62 4.54
C LEU A 93 -10.19 6.74 4.66
N ILE A 94 -9.50 6.79 3.54
CA ILE A 94 -8.04 6.96 3.48
C ILE A 94 -7.76 8.16 2.58
N ALA A 95 -6.97 9.10 3.08
CA ALA A 95 -6.37 10.17 2.29
C ALA A 95 -4.85 10.05 2.42
N SER A 96 -4.14 10.05 1.32
CA SER A 96 -2.69 9.88 1.29
C SER A 96 -2.03 10.84 0.32
N LEU A 97 -0.87 11.36 0.74
CA LEU A 97 0.03 12.19 -0.03
C LEU A 97 1.40 11.53 0.05
N SER A 98 2.01 11.19 -1.06
CA SER A 98 3.35 10.64 -1.06
C SER A 98 4.20 11.22 -2.19
N THR A 99 5.46 11.43 -1.89
CA THR A 99 6.50 11.83 -2.85
C THR A 99 7.63 10.83 -2.78
N PHE A 100 8.08 10.40 -3.93
CA PHE A 100 9.16 9.45 -4.07
C PHE A 100 10.18 9.98 -5.06
N ASP A 101 11.40 10.30 -4.57
CA ASP A 101 12.50 10.79 -5.38
C ASP A 101 13.53 9.69 -5.59
N TYR A 102 13.70 9.29 -6.84
CA TYR A 102 14.56 8.20 -7.22
C TYR A 102 15.83 8.71 -7.87
N TYR A 103 16.95 8.38 -7.25
CA TYR A 103 18.27 8.63 -7.79
C TYR A 103 18.91 7.28 -8.12
N LYS A 104 19.48 7.13 -9.31
CA LYS A 104 20.28 5.94 -9.64
C LYS A 104 21.43 5.86 -8.64
N LYS A 105 21.51 4.75 -7.90
CA LYS A 105 22.53 4.58 -6.87
C LYS A 105 23.91 4.77 -7.43
N ASP A 106 24.69 5.60 -6.74
CA ASP A 106 26.15 5.54 -6.86
C ASP A 106 26.61 4.15 -6.44
N LYS A 107 27.42 3.52 -7.27
CA LYS A 107 28.13 2.31 -6.84
C LYS A 107 29.00 2.70 -5.66
N LEU A 108 29.14 1.80 -4.68
CA LEU A 108 29.79 2.05 -3.37
C LEU A 108 31.19 2.74 -3.47
N PHE A 109 31.84 2.68 -4.63
CA PHE A 109 33.16 3.19 -4.88
C PHE A 109 33.27 4.08 -6.13
N SER A 110 32.18 4.47 -6.77
CA SER A 110 32.19 5.40 -7.90
C SER A 110 31.10 6.47 -7.74
N LYS A 111 31.52 7.72 -7.64
CA LYS A 111 30.63 8.87 -7.76
C LYS A 111 30.11 8.93 -9.20
N ASN A 112 28.83 8.69 -9.40
CA ASN A 112 28.17 9.05 -10.65
C ASN A 112 27.80 10.53 -10.55
N ASP A 113 28.47 11.36 -11.31
CA ASP A 113 28.24 12.82 -11.33
C ASP A 113 26.84 13.19 -11.87
N LYS A 114 26.12 12.23 -12.48
CA LYS A 114 24.82 12.45 -13.11
C LYS A 114 23.89 11.24 -12.89
N PRO A 115 23.24 11.14 -11.72
CA PRO A 115 22.28 10.07 -11.46
C PRO A 115 21.03 10.23 -12.35
N SER A 116 20.45 9.12 -12.81
CA SER A 116 19.12 9.18 -13.43
C SER A 116 18.12 9.65 -12.39
N PHE A 117 17.32 10.64 -12.76
CA PHE A 117 16.31 11.21 -11.89
C PHE A 117 14.93 10.72 -12.31
N ASN A 118 14.15 10.31 -11.32
CA ASN A 118 12.72 10.06 -11.45
C ASN A 118 12.06 10.49 -10.16
N SER A 119 11.08 11.37 -10.23
CA SER A 119 10.29 11.80 -9.09
C SER A 119 8.83 11.45 -9.32
N LYS A 120 8.18 10.89 -8.31
CA LYS A 120 6.80 10.46 -8.35
C LYS A 120 6.02 11.08 -7.21
N ASP A 121 4.98 11.84 -7.54
CA ASP A 121 4.02 12.40 -6.59
C ASP A 121 2.68 11.68 -6.71
N GLU A 122 2.18 11.17 -5.60
CA GLU A 122 0.88 10.50 -5.53
C GLU A 122 -0.01 11.15 -4.48
N ARG A 123 -1.23 11.44 -4.86
CA ARG A 123 -2.25 12.00 -3.96
C ARG A 123 -3.55 11.27 -4.23
N PHE A 124 -4.12 10.65 -3.21
CA PHE A 124 -5.40 9.97 -3.40
C PHE A 124 -6.29 10.04 -2.17
N VAL A 125 -7.59 9.94 -2.43
CA VAL A 125 -8.63 9.72 -1.43
C VAL A 125 -9.40 8.48 -1.82
N LYS A 126 -9.63 7.57 -0.87
CA LYS A 126 -10.27 6.28 -1.08
C LYS A 126 -11.28 6.01 0.03
N LEU A 127 -12.51 5.69 -0.36
CA LEU A 127 -13.55 5.18 0.53
C LEU A 127 -13.67 3.67 0.33
N MET A 128 -13.76 2.93 1.42
CA MET A 128 -13.86 1.47 1.43
C MET A 128 -14.97 1.03 2.36
N VAL A 129 -15.67 -0.01 1.95
CA VAL A 129 -16.63 -0.75 2.77
C VAL A 129 -16.19 -2.21 2.81
N ALA A 130 -16.06 -2.76 4.00
CA ALA A 130 -15.66 -4.15 4.20
C ALA A 130 -16.77 -4.91 4.94
N LEU A 131 -17.04 -6.12 4.47
CA LEU A 131 -18.04 -7.04 4.99
C LEU A 131 -17.43 -8.42 5.23
N PRO A 132 -17.79 -9.15 6.29
CA PRO A 132 -17.42 -10.54 6.43
C PRO A 132 -18.09 -11.35 5.30
N PHE A 133 -17.32 -12.24 4.69
CA PHE A 133 -17.81 -13.11 3.62
C PHE A 133 -17.85 -14.58 4.05
N LEU A 134 -16.84 -15.02 4.78
CA LEU A 134 -16.75 -16.33 5.46
C LEU A 134 -16.04 -16.12 6.80
N ALA A 135 -15.96 -17.15 7.63
CA ALA A 135 -15.38 -17.06 8.98
C ALA A 135 -13.98 -16.41 9.02
N ASN A 136 -13.17 -16.62 7.99
CA ASN A 136 -11.79 -16.11 7.87
C ASN A 136 -11.58 -15.25 6.61
N LYS A 137 -12.66 -14.82 5.94
CA LYS A 137 -12.61 -14.04 4.70
C LYS A 137 -13.51 -12.81 4.79
N ARG A 138 -13.07 -11.74 4.12
CA ARG A 138 -13.84 -10.51 3.98
C ARG A 138 -13.91 -10.07 2.53
N ALA A 139 -15.03 -9.47 2.15
CA ALA A 139 -15.19 -8.76 0.89
C ALA A 139 -15.02 -7.26 1.14
N GLU A 140 -14.38 -6.56 0.23
CA GLU A 140 -14.19 -5.12 0.28
C GLU A 140 -14.65 -4.50 -1.05
N ILE A 141 -15.38 -3.41 -0.95
CA ILE A 141 -15.74 -2.57 -2.10
C ILE A 141 -15.12 -1.21 -1.85
N SER A 142 -14.54 -0.61 -2.85
CA SER A 142 -13.93 0.71 -2.71
C SER A 142 -14.08 1.56 -3.95
N ILE A 143 -14.11 2.86 -3.73
CA ILE A 143 -14.03 3.90 -4.75
C ILE A 143 -12.97 4.91 -4.34
N GLY A 144 -12.21 5.43 -5.28
CA GLY A 144 -11.18 6.40 -4.98
C GLY A 144 -10.88 7.30 -6.16
N TYR A 145 -10.40 8.48 -5.83
CA TYR A 145 -9.88 9.45 -6.78
C TYR A 145 -8.42 9.73 -6.46
N GLY A 146 -7.58 9.77 -7.48
CA GLY A 146 -6.15 10.02 -7.34
C GLY A 146 -5.58 10.89 -8.44
N LYS A 147 -4.55 11.65 -8.06
CA LYS A 147 -3.66 12.35 -8.97
C LYS A 147 -2.26 11.79 -8.80
N LEU A 148 -1.69 11.32 -9.90
CA LEU A 148 -0.33 10.81 -9.97
C LEU A 148 0.45 11.72 -10.91
N GLN A 149 1.69 12.03 -10.58
CA GLN A 149 2.59 12.82 -11.41
C GLN A 149 3.96 12.19 -11.38
N ASP A 150 4.48 11.85 -12.55
CA ASP A 150 5.82 11.37 -12.77
C ASP A 150 6.64 12.42 -13.50
N ASN A 151 7.82 12.74 -12.98
CA ASN A 151 8.83 13.53 -13.68
C ASN A 151 10.04 12.61 -13.94
N TYR A 152 10.46 12.49 -15.18
CA TYR A 152 11.48 11.51 -15.58
C TYR A 152 12.24 11.98 -16.81
N PHE A 153 13.37 11.33 -17.07
CA PHE A 153 14.12 11.52 -18.30
C PHE A 153 14.12 10.23 -19.11
N GLN A 154 13.94 10.34 -20.42
CA GLN A 154 13.98 9.19 -21.32
C GLN A 154 15.42 8.85 -21.76
N SER A 155 16.35 9.78 -21.65
CA SER A 155 17.76 9.59 -22.00
C SER A 155 18.60 9.33 -20.77
N SER A 156 19.68 8.55 -20.94
CA SER A 156 20.72 8.35 -19.93
C SER A 156 21.77 9.48 -19.93
N VAL A 157 21.82 10.27 -20.98
CA VAL A 157 22.73 11.42 -21.12
C VAL A 157 21.96 12.69 -20.80
N ILE A 158 22.11 13.18 -19.57
CA ILE A 158 21.33 14.29 -19.03
C ILE A 158 22.30 15.36 -18.54
N ASN A 159 21.98 16.61 -18.88
CA ASN A 159 22.60 17.79 -18.28
C ASN A 159 21.58 18.47 -17.35
N PHE A 160 21.69 18.18 -16.04
CA PHE A 160 20.74 18.69 -15.03
C PHE A 160 20.64 20.21 -14.95
N ASP A 161 21.66 20.95 -15.42
CA ASP A 161 21.65 22.42 -15.40
C ASP A 161 20.82 23.00 -16.55
N LYS A 162 20.64 22.24 -17.65
CA LYS A 162 20.00 22.71 -18.88
C LYS A 162 18.77 21.91 -19.27
N ASP A 163 18.72 20.62 -18.92
CA ASP A 163 17.67 19.73 -19.35
C ASP A 163 16.49 19.74 -18.37
N ARG A 164 15.28 19.81 -18.93
CA ARG A 164 14.02 19.67 -18.19
C ARG A 164 13.50 18.26 -18.37
N SER A 165 13.01 17.68 -17.28
CA SER A 165 12.38 16.37 -17.30
C SER A 165 11.03 16.39 -18.03
N ASP A 166 10.70 15.27 -18.63
CA ASP A 166 9.34 14.97 -19.07
C ASP A 166 8.42 14.84 -17.86
N ARG A 167 7.15 15.19 -18.06
CA ARG A 167 6.13 15.11 -17.01
C ARG A 167 4.87 14.45 -17.51
N SER A 168 4.50 13.33 -16.90
CA SER A 168 3.20 12.69 -17.08
C SER A 168 2.34 12.91 -15.84
N THR A 169 1.13 13.40 -16.02
CA THR A 169 0.16 13.61 -14.93
C THR A 169 -1.12 12.84 -15.23
N TYR A 170 -1.54 12.02 -14.29
CA TYR A 170 -2.75 11.20 -14.37
C TYR A 170 -3.76 11.67 -13.33
N ASN A 171 -4.99 11.92 -13.76
CA ASN A 171 -6.13 12.15 -12.86
C ASN A 171 -7.07 10.95 -13.04
N LEU A 172 -7.16 10.09 -12.03
CA LEU A 172 -7.80 8.79 -12.13
C LEU A 172 -8.95 8.68 -11.12
N LEU A 173 -10.08 8.19 -11.58
CA LEU A 173 -11.15 7.66 -10.77
C LEU A 173 -11.04 6.13 -10.83
N GLY A 174 -11.09 5.46 -9.68
CA GLY A 174 -10.99 4.01 -9.59
C GLY A 174 -12.08 3.41 -8.71
N GLY A 175 -12.53 2.23 -9.08
CA GLY A 175 -13.39 1.37 -8.27
C GLY A 175 -12.77 0.00 -8.13
N ALA A 176 -12.96 -0.66 -6.98
CA ALA A 176 -12.44 -2.00 -6.78
C ALA A 176 -13.38 -2.87 -5.95
N ILE A 177 -13.35 -4.16 -6.24
CA ILE A 177 -13.93 -5.22 -5.40
C ILE A 177 -12.79 -6.17 -5.05
N GLY A 178 -12.65 -6.49 -3.78
CA GLY A 178 -11.58 -7.35 -3.27
C GLY A 178 -12.12 -8.42 -2.32
N PHE A 179 -11.48 -9.58 -2.37
CA PHE A 179 -11.69 -10.68 -1.45
C PHE A 179 -10.37 -10.98 -0.75
N TYR A 180 -10.41 -11.01 0.58
CA TYR A 180 -9.23 -11.20 1.41
C TYR A 180 -9.49 -12.32 2.40
N GLY A 181 -8.53 -13.21 2.55
CA GLY A 181 -8.56 -14.29 3.53
C GLY A 181 -7.25 -14.42 4.24
N SER A 182 -7.28 -14.75 5.55
CA SER A 182 -6.07 -15.01 6.32
C SER A 182 -6.33 -16.01 7.42
N THR A 183 -5.45 -17.00 7.50
CA THR A 183 -5.39 -17.98 8.58
C THR A 183 -4.01 -18.00 9.22
N LEU A 184 -3.20 -16.97 9.00
CA LEU A 184 -1.85 -16.87 9.54
C LEU A 184 -1.90 -16.86 11.07
N ASN A 185 -1.03 -17.66 11.69
CA ASN A 185 -0.92 -17.74 13.14
C ASN A 185 -0.27 -16.53 13.80
N ALA A 186 0.47 -15.71 13.03
CA ALA A 186 1.09 -14.47 13.51
C ALA A 186 1.13 -13.42 12.39
N ARG A 187 1.15 -12.13 12.76
CA ARG A 187 1.30 -11.02 11.80
C ARG A 187 2.71 -10.91 11.23
N GLN A 188 3.71 -11.15 12.08
CA GLN A 188 5.12 -11.15 11.70
C GLN A 188 5.69 -12.53 12.00
N TYR A 189 6.55 -13.00 11.12
CA TYR A 189 7.21 -14.30 11.25
C TYR A 189 6.22 -15.46 11.40
N ALA A 190 5.14 -15.44 10.58
CA ALA A 190 4.18 -16.52 10.55
C ALA A 190 4.87 -17.85 10.19
N THR A 191 4.51 -18.91 10.90
CA THR A 191 5.04 -20.27 10.68
C THR A 191 3.98 -21.21 10.12
N LYS A 192 2.69 -20.83 10.20
CA LYS A 192 1.57 -21.66 9.75
C LYS A 192 0.43 -20.80 9.22
N GLY A 193 -0.29 -21.36 8.24
CA GLY A 193 -1.46 -20.75 7.66
C GLY A 193 -1.17 -20.06 6.33
N TYR A 194 -2.14 -19.34 5.82
CA TYR A 194 -2.05 -18.63 4.54
C TYR A 194 -2.67 -17.25 4.61
N PHE A 195 -2.28 -16.42 3.67
CA PHE A 195 -2.94 -15.20 3.27
C PHE A 195 -3.28 -15.28 1.78
N GLU A 196 -4.48 -14.85 1.40
CA GLU A 196 -4.88 -14.72 0.02
C GLU A 196 -5.60 -13.40 -0.23
N LYS A 197 -5.41 -12.86 -1.42
CA LYS A 197 -6.01 -11.61 -1.86
C LYS A 197 -6.36 -11.73 -3.35
N LEU A 198 -7.62 -11.50 -3.69
CA LEU A 198 -8.10 -11.36 -5.06
C LEU A 198 -8.76 -9.99 -5.19
N VAL A 199 -8.32 -9.17 -6.14
CA VAL A 199 -8.87 -7.83 -6.34
C VAL A 199 -9.09 -7.58 -7.82
N ALA A 200 -10.30 -7.15 -8.17
CA ALA A 200 -10.64 -6.61 -9.48
C ALA A 200 -10.83 -5.09 -9.35
N GLN A 201 -10.18 -4.33 -10.21
CA GLN A 201 -10.17 -2.87 -10.19
C GLN A 201 -10.48 -2.33 -11.59
N VAL A 202 -11.26 -1.27 -11.65
CA VAL A 202 -11.50 -0.51 -12.86
C VAL A 202 -11.00 0.92 -12.65
N PHE A 203 -10.33 1.44 -13.64
CA PHE A 203 -9.82 2.81 -13.63
C PHE A 203 -10.29 3.57 -14.85
N SER A 204 -10.58 4.85 -14.68
CA SER A 204 -10.86 5.78 -15.77
C SER A 204 -10.27 7.14 -15.43
N GLY A 205 -9.64 7.78 -16.41
CA GLY A 205 -9.07 9.09 -16.17
C GLY A 205 -8.38 9.69 -17.39
N LYS A 206 -7.65 10.76 -17.12
CA LYS A 206 -6.96 11.54 -18.14
C LYS A 206 -5.47 11.56 -17.83
N GLU A 207 -4.67 11.30 -18.83
CA GLU A 207 -3.24 11.56 -18.87
C GLU A 207 -2.99 12.92 -19.53
N LYS A 208 -2.06 13.69 -18.98
CA LYS A 208 -1.47 14.88 -19.60
C LYS A 208 0.03 14.69 -19.60
N PHE A 209 0.60 14.60 -20.79
CA PHE A 209 2.04 14.58 -21.00
C PHE A 209 2.55 15.96 -21.39
N VAL A 210 3.62 16.40 -20.76
CA VAL A 210 4.34 17.63 -21.05
C VAL A 210 5.80 17.26 -21.30
N PRO A 211 6.27 17.33 -22.54
CA PRO A 211 7.67 16.97 -22.85
C PRO A 211 8.66 17.95 -22.21
N GLY A 212 9.79 17.42 -21.81
CA GLY A 212 10.97 18.21 -21.49
C GLY A 212 11.68 18.72 -22.73
N ASN A 213 12.90 19.20 -22.55
CA ASN A 213 13.74 19.67 -23.67
C ASN A 213 14.76 18.62 -24.16
N ALA A 214 14.90 17.52 -23.44
CA ALA A 214 15.76 16.39 -23.83
C ALA A 214 15.05 15.38 -24.75
N THR A 215 13.77 15.62 -25.04
CA THR A 215 12.91 14.74 -25.85
C THR A 215 12.67 15.39 -27.22
N GLU A 216 12.72 14.60 -28.28
CA GLU A 216 12.48 15.07 -29.67
C GLU A 216 11.04 15.56 -29.89
N THR A 217 10.11 15.08 -29.09
CA THR A 217 8.67 15.44 -29.18
C THR A 217 8.40 16.69 -28.38
N CYS A 218 8.05 17.79 -29.04
CA CYS A 218 7.78 19.08 -28.40
C CYS A 218 6.30 19.36 -28.14
N VAL A 219 5.41 18.37 -28.25
CA VAL A 219 3.95 18.57 -28.19
C VAL A 219 3.39 18.05 -26.88
N THR A 220 2.64 18.91 -26.20
CA THR A 220 1.84 18.47 -25.03
C THR A 220 0.63 17.68 -25.50
N THR A 221 0.49 16.45 -25.00
CA THR A 221 -0.63 15.57 -25.34
C THR A 221 -1.59 15.41 -24.16
N LYS A 222 -2.82 15.05 -24.46
CA LYS A 222 -3.85 14.72 -23.48
C LYS A 222 -4.62 13.52 -24.00
N GLU A 223 -4.58 12.44 -23.25
CA GLU A 223 -5.28 11.21 -23.59
C GLU A 223 -6.22 10.76 -22.46
N ARG A 224 -7.21 9.96 -22.80
CA ARG A 224 -8.11 9.34 -21.84
C ARG A 224 -7.86 7.85 -21.83
N HIS A 225 -7.64 7.31 -20.63
CA HIS A 225 -7.42 5.90 -20.42
C HIS A 225 -8.55 5.31 -19.56
N SER A 226 -8.94 4.10 -19.89
CA SER A 226 -9.81 3.26 -19.06
C SER A 226 -9.32 1.84 -19.16
N TRP A 227 -9.17 1.16 -18.01
CA TRP A 227 -8.68 -0.23 -17.99
C TRP A 227 -9.23 -1.00 -16.80
N LEU A 228 -9.25 -2.31 -16.97
CA LEU A 228 -9.50 -3.29 -15.92
C LEU A 228 -8.17 -3.88 -15.45
N GLN A 229 -8.03 -4.08 -14.16
CA GLN A 229 -6.90 -4.78 -13.57
C GLN A 229 -7.41 -5.84 -12.60
N ILE A 230 -6.90 -7.05 -12.71
CA ILE A 230 -7.19 -8.16 -11.81
C ILE A 230 -5.87 -8.61 -11.20
N SER A 231 -5.82 -8.68 -9.88
CA SER A 231 -4.64 -9.16 -9.16
C SER A 231 -5.00 -10.26 -8.18
N TYR A 232 -4.18 -11.29 -8.14
CA TYR A 232 -4.25 -12.38 -7.17
C TYR A 232 -2.91 -12.54 -6.50
N MET A 233 -2.92 -12.66 -5.18
CA MET A 233 -1.72 -12.93 -4.39
C MET A 233 -2.06 -13.98 -3.34
N LYS A 234 -1.20 -14.96 -3.18
CA LYS A 234 -1.28 -15.94 -2.10
C LYS A 234 0.10 -16.25 -1.57
N TYR A 235 0.25 -16.27 -0.26
CA TYR A 235 1.40 -16.84 0.39
C TYR A 235 0.97 -17.73 1.54
N ALA A 236 1.73 -18.79 1.78
CA ALA A 236 1.43 -19.78 2.80
C ALA A 236 2.70 -20.28 3.48
N TYR A 237 2.54 -20.65 4.73
CA TYR A 237 3.60 -21.18 5.58
C TYR A 237 3.19 -22.53 6.12
N HIS A 238 4.13 -23.47 6.10
CA HIS A 238 3.96 -24.84 6.57
C HIS A 238 5.10 -25.18 7.52
N THR A 239 4.78 -25.43 8.78
CA THR A 239 5.76 -25.92 9.76
C THR A 239 6.07 -27.37 9.44
N MET A 240 7.30 -27.65 9.04
CA MET A 240 7.80 -29.00 8.74
C MET A 240 8.42 -29.65 9.98
N SER A 241 9.06 -28.85 10.83
CA SER A 241 9.62 -29.25 12.11
C SER A 241 9.62 -28.06 13.08
N PRO A 242 9.88 -28.23 14.38
CA PRO A 242 9.94 -27.12 15.33
C PRO A 242 10.86 -25.96 14.92
N ASN A 243 11.92 -26.27 14.17
CA ASN A 243 12.94 -25.30 13.76
C ASN A 243 12.92 -25.01 12.26
N PHE A 244 11.98 -25.58 11.49
CA PHE A 244 11.95 -25.40 10.04
C PHE A 244 10.54 -25.15 9.52
N THR A 245 10.36 -24.01 8.87
CA THR A 245 9.12 -23.61 8.23
C THR A 245 9.38 -23.36 6.74
N LEU A 246 8.59 -23.98 5.89
CA LEU A 246 8.57 -23.74 4.45
C LEU A 246 7.52 -22.67 4.15
N GLY A 247 7.94 -21.61 3.46
CA GLY A 247 7.04 -20.57 2.93
C GLY A 247 7.09 -20.53 1.40
N TRP A 248 5.95 -20.25 0.77
CA TRP A 248 5.86 -19.98 -0.66
C TRP A 248 4.93 -18.80 -0.93
N MET A 249 5.14 -18.13 -2.05
CA MET A 249 4.35 -17.00 -2.52
C MET A 249 4.05 -17.16 -4.01
N ALA A 250 2.83 -16.83 -4.40
CA ALA A 250 2.43 -16.69 -5.80
C ALA A 250 1.71 -15.35 -5.98
N GLU A 251 2.06 -14.63 -7.02
CA GLU A 251 1.43 -13.38 -7.42
C GLU A 251 1.12 -13.41 -8.90
N MET A 252 -0.09 -13.01 -9.25
CA MET A 252 -0.55 -12.90 -10.64
C MET A 252 -1.23 -11.55 -10.83
N LEU A 253 -0.97 -10.91 -11.93
CA LEU A 253 -1.62 -9.67 -12.32
C LEU A 253 -1.94 -9.70 -13.80
N TYR A 254 -3.17 -9.29 -14.12
CA TYR A 254 -3.61 -8.99 -15.47
C TYR A 254 -4.12 -7.55 -15.52
N SER A 255 -3.74 -6.81 -16.54
CA SER A 255 -4.21 -5.46 -16.79
C SER A 255 -4.47 -5.23 -18.27
N SER A 256 -5.63 -4.67 -18.59
CA SER A 256 -5.97 -4.26 -19.95
C SER A 256 -5.47 -2.84 -20.27
N LYS A 257 -4.53 -2.31 -19.48
CA LYS A 257 -3.98 -0.96 -19.66
C LYS A 257 -3.20 -0.87 -20.96
N ASN A 258 -3.59 0.07 -21.81
CA ASN A 258 -2.82 0.43 -22.99
C ASN A 258 -1.52 1.17 -22.61
N PHE A 259 -0.64 1.33 -23.59
CA PHE A 259 0.55 2.16 -23.40
C PHE A 259 0.15 3.60 -23.07
N SER A 260 0.90 4.23 -22.18
CA SER A 260 0.90 5.67 -21.97
C SER A 260 1.60 6.36 -23.15
N GLU A 261 1.70 7.68 -23.15
CA GLU A 261 2.29 8.48 -24.25
C GLU A 261 3.66 7.93 -24.73
N ASN A 262 4.47 7.40 -23.81
CA ASN A 262 5.74 6.81 -24.16
C ASN A 262 6.06 5.56 -23.32
N TYR A 263 7.08 4.80 -23.74
CA TYR A 263 7.49 3.57 -23.07
C TYR A 263 7.88 3.81 -21.61
N THR A 264 8.64 4.87 -21.32
CA THR A 264 9.10 5.16 -19.94
C THR A 264 7.93 5.46 -19.03
N ALA A 265 6.99 6.32 -19.44
CA ALA A 265 5.75 6.59 -18.70
C ALA A 265 4.95 5.30 -18.44
N THR A 266 4.84 4.43 -19.44
CA THR A 266 4.16 3.15 -19.32
C THR A 266 4.82 2.26 -18.26
N MET A 267 6.14 2.13 -18.30
CA MET A 267 6.89 1.29 -17.35
C MET A 267 6.89 1.86 -15.94
N LEU A 268 6.92 3.18 -15.77
CA LEU A 268 6.83 3.81 -14.45
C LEU A 268 5.47 3.58 -13.76
N GLN A 269 4.42 3.43 -14.54
CA GLN A 269 3.05 3.16 -14.07
C GLN A 269 2.70 1.66 -14.10
N ALA A 270 3.55 0.82 -14.65
CA ALA A 270 3.34 -0.62 -14.67
C ALA A 270 3.49 -1.21 -13.26
N ALA A 271 2.73 -2.27 -13.02
CA ALA A 271 2.83 -3.01 -11.77
C ALA A 271 4.24 -3.59 -11.60
N ASP A 272 4.78 -3.46 -10.41
CA ASP A 272 6.07 -3.99 -10.02
C ASP A 272 5.92 -5.23 -9.13
N PHE A 273 6.80 -6.18 -9.29
CA PHE A 273 6.95 -7.30 -8.38
C PHE A 273 7.82 -6.87 -7.20
N SER A 274 7.19 -6.67 -6.05
CA SER A 274 7.84 -6.17 -4.84
C SER A 274 7.56 -7.08 -3.64
N PRO A 275 8.16 -8.30 -3.60
CA PRO A 275 7.87 -9.30 -2.57
C PRO A 275 8.35 -8.87 -1.17
N THR A 276 9.30 -7.96 -1.08
CA THR A 276 9.83 -7.46 0.18
C THR A 276 9.85 -5.92 0.22
N PRO A 277 9.86 -5.30 1.42
CA PRO A 277 10.00 -3.85 1.55
C PRO A 277 11.24 -3.28 0.86
N HIS A 278 12.33 -4.05 0.79
CA HIS A 278 13.56 -3.65 0.09
C HIS A 278 13.39 -3.58 -1.42
N SER A 279 12.52 -4.40 -1.99
CA SER A 279 12.24 -4.39 -3.44
C SER A 279 11.71 -3.04 -3.91
N LYS A 280 10.96 -2.33 -3.06
CA LYS A 280 10.47 -0.97 -3.37
C LYS A 280 11.60 0.05 -3.52
N LEU A 281 12.74 -0.16 -2.87
CA LEU A 281 13.91 0.71 -2.98
C LEU A 281 14.65 0.51 -4.30
N MET A 282 14.38 -0.59 -5.01
CA MET A 282 14.95 -0.92 -6.31
C MET A 282 14.04 -0.49 -7.47
N TYR A 283 13.36 0.63 -7.31
CA TYR A 283 12.27 1.09 -8.17
C TYR A 283 12.56 1.03 -9.68
N ASN A 284 13.75 1.46 -10.11
CA ASN A 284 14.14 1.42 -11.53
C ASN A 284 14.62 0.04 -12.01
N GLU A 285 14.97 -0.84 -11.08
CA GLU A 285 15.53 -2.17 -11.37
C GLU A 285 14.50 -3.27 -11.07
N ALA A 286 13.30 -2.90 -10.53
CA ALA A 286 12.24 -3.84 -10.25
C ALA A 286 11.68 -4.43 -11.55
N PHE A 287 11.36 -5.71 -11.51
CA PHE A 287 10.62 -6.35 -12.59
C PHE A 287 9.23 -5.73 -12.68
N ARG A 288 8.85 -5.28 -13.88
CA ARG A 288 7.58 -4.60 -14.14
C ARG A 288 6.87 -5.21 -15.32
N ALA A 289 5.56 -5.29 -15.21
CA ALA A 289 4.71 -5.74 -16.32
C ALA A 289 3.50 -4.83 -16.46
N ASN A 290 3.26 -4.34 -17.68
CA ASN A 290 2.12 -3.48 -17.95
C ASN A 290 0.80 -4.25 -18.06
N GLN A 291 0.82 -5.45 -18.66
CA GLN A 291 -0.39 -6.21 -18.93
C GLN A 291 -0.46 -7.53 -18.17
N PHE A 292 0.62 -8.26 -18.04
CA PHE A 292 0.64 -9.56 -17.40
C PHE A 292 1.90 -9.77 -16.55
N LEU A 293 1.70 -10.22 -15.31
CA LEU A 293 2.73 -10.63 -14.36
C LEU A 293 2.31 -11.96 -13.74
N ALA A 294 3.20 -12.94 -13.67
CA ALA A 294 2.97 -14.20 -12.97
C ALA A 294 4.29 -14.77 -12.44
#